data_ce91bafcfe17adb62cd6eb171e20bc1f
#
_entry.id   ce91bafcfe17adb62cd6eb171e20bc1f
#
_cell.length_a   1.000
_cell.length_b   1.000
_cell.length_c   1.000
_cell.angle_alpha   90.00
_cell.angle_beta   90.00
_cell.angle_gamma   90.00
#
_symmetry.space_group_name_H-M   'P 1'
#
loop_
_entity.id
_entity.type
_entity.pdbx_description
1 polymer ?
#
loop_
_entity_poly.entity_id
_entity_poly.type
_entity_poly.pdbx_seq_one_letter_code
_entity_poly.pdbx_strand_id
1 'polypeptide(L)'
;MVVIVKRGWQFYALRDAVIVAVTLLSWWGSQSIETLGIIAGVGLGMSAYLFHEWAHLLAAIRQKASVGFATRWYAIFLFSMRSGMISKRAFFDISFAGFFATLLYLLFFLSLPPSNVQAVALLLAQCLAVLTLIFEAPIAIWAMVTDRVPAADIPFFDRFC
;
A
#
# COMPACT_ATOMS: atom_id res chain seq x y z
N MET A 1 -21.27 3.66 14.18
CA MET A 1 -20.93 5.09 14.17
C MET A 1 -19.47 5.20 13.72
N VAL A 2 -19.21 5.56 12.47
CA VAL A 2 -17.85 5.68 11.94
C VAL A 2 -17.27 7.00 12.40
N VAL A 3 -16.37 6.98 13.37
CA VAL A 3 -15.61 8.17 13.74
C VAL A 3 -14.45 8.29 12.76
N ILE A 4 -14.70 8.90 11.61
CA ILE A 4 -13.61 9.30 10.72
C ILE A 4 -12.98 10.54 11.37
N VAL A 5 -11.79 10.38 11.93
CA VAL A 5 -10.98 11.51 12.39
C VAL A 5 -10.52 12.26 11.13
N LYS A 6 -11.31 13.25 10.71
CA LYS A 6 -11.16 13.98 9.43
C LYS A 6 -9.77 14.62 9.20
N ARG A 7 -8.97 14.82 10.24
CA ARG A 7 -7.65 15.49 10.14
C ARG A 7 -6.51 14.53 9.70
N GLY A 8 -6.64 13.24 9.92
CA GLY A 8 -5.56 12.28 9.62
C GLY A 8 -5.39 11.99 8.13
N TRP A 9 -6.46 11.74 7.41
CA TRP A 9 -6.38 11.33 6.01
C TRP A 9 -5.82 12.41 5.08
N GLN A 10 -6.13 13.69 5.32
CA GLN A 10 -5.64 14.81 4.50
C GLN A 10 -4.12 14.93 4.58
N PHE A 11 -3.57 14.77 5.78
CA PHE A 11 -2.13 14.77 5.97
C PHE A 11 -1.45 13.64 5.19
N TYR A 12 -1.99 12.42 5.27
CA TYR A 12 -1.44 11.27 4.56
C TYR A 12 -1.61 11.41 3.05
N ALA A 13 -2.73 11.92 2.58
CA ALA A 13 -2.94 12.20 1.17
C ALA A 13 -1.91 13.20 0.62
N LEU A 14 -1.61 14.27 1.37
CA LEU A 14 -0.57 15.23 0.98
C LEU A 14 0.82 14.60 1.00
N ARG A 15 1.17 13.87 2.06
CA ARG A 15 2.46 13.15 2.17
C ARG A 15 2.66 12.24 0.97
N ASP A 16 1.65 11.42 0.67
CA ASP A 16 1.73 10.41 -0.38
C ASP A 16 1.76 11.05 -1.77
N ALA A 17 1.00 12.15 -1.97
CA ALA A 17 1.08 12.94 -3.20
C ALA A 17 2.49 13.53 -3.41
N VAL A 18 3.16 13.99 -2.36
CA VAL A 18 4.55 14.48 -2.43
C VAL A 18 5.50 13.34 -2.80
N ILE A 19 5.35 12.15 -2.18
CA ILE A 19 6.17 10.98 -2.51
C ILE A 19 6.00 10.61 -3.98
N VAL A 20 4.77 10.53 -4.48
CA VAL A 20 4.49 10.23 -5.89
C VAL A 20 5.08 11.30 -6.81
N ALA A 21 4.93 12.59 -6.48
CA ALA A 21 5.48 13.69 -7.29
C ALA A 21 7.02 13.61 -7.37
N VAL A 22 7.71 13.42 -6.24
CA VAL A 22 9.17 13.24 -6.19
C VAL A 22 9.58 12.00 -7.00
N THR A 23 8.84 10.91 -6.91
CA THR A 23 9.09 9.69 -7.68
C THR A 23 9.01 9.95 -9.19
N LEU A 24 7.96 10.63 -9.65
CA LEU A 24 7.78 10.94 -11.07
C LEU A 24 8.86 11.88 -11.59
N LEU A 25 9.25 12.90 -10.80
CA LEU A 25 10.34 13.79 -11.15
C LEU A 25 11.69 13.04 -11.22
N SER A 26 11.94 12.13 -10.27
CA SER A 26 13.15 11.30 -10.27
C SER A 26 13.15 10.33 -11.45
N TRP A 27 12.01 9.74 -11.79
CA TRP A 27 11.88 8.90 -12.98
C TRP A 27 12.21 9.65 -14.26
N TRP A 28 11.69 10.85 -14.40
CA TRP A 28 11.98 11.69 -15.58
C TRP A 28 13.45 12.11 -15.60
N GLY A 29 14.00 12.57 -14.47
CA GLY A 29 15.40 12.97 -14.37
C GLY A 29 16.39 11.82 -14.57
N SER A 30 15.97 10.57 -14.32
CA SER A 30 16.82 9.38 -14.48
C SER A 30 17.24 9.09 -15.93
N GLN A 31 16.61 9.74 -16.91
CA GLN A 31 17.05 9.68 -18.30
C GLN A 31 18.40 10.37 -18.53
N SER A 32 18.74 11.33 -17.68
CA SER A 32 19.99 12.11 -17.78
C SER A 32 20.95 11.84 -16.61
N ILE A 33 20.45 11.39 -15.46
CA ILE A 33 21.24 11.22 -14.22
C ILE A 33 20.96 9.83 -13.64
N GLU A 34 21.92 8.92 -13.76
CA GLU A 34 21.78 7.53 -13.33
C GLU A 34 21.36 7.35 -11.86
N THR A 35 21.92 8.14 -10.95
CA THR A 35 21.60 8.07 -9.53
C THR A 35 20.13 8.29 -9.22
N LEU A 36 19.45 9.09 -10.04
CA LEU A 36 18.00 9.29 -9.94
C LEU A 36 17.21 8.02 -10.29
N GLY A 37 17.81 7.08 -11.04
CA GLY A 37 17.19 5.79 -11.35
C GLY A 37 16.92 4.95 -10.10
N ILE A 38 17.87 4.91 -9.16
CA ILE A 38 17.70 4.19 -7.89
C ILE A 38 16.59 4.84 -7.04
N ILE A 39 16.64 6.18 -6.94
CA ILE A 39 15.62 6.95 -6.20
C ILE A 39 14.23 6.72 -6.81
N ALA A 40 14.14 6.76 -8.14
CA ALA A 40 12.91 6.48 -8.86
C ALA A 40 12.39 5.06 -8.60
N GLY A 41 13.29 4.05 -8.59
CA GLY A 41 12.91 2.66 -8.31
C GLY A 41 12.36 2.46 -6.92
N VAL A 42 13.03 2.98 -5.90
CA VAL A 42 12.53 2.96 -4.52
C VAL A 42 11.20 3.71 -4.42
N GLY A 43 11.13 4.90 -5.02
CA GLY A 43 9.91 5.72 -5.03
C GLY A 43 8.73 5.03 -5.73
N LEU A 44 8.96 4.36 -6.86
CA LEU A 44 7.93 3.58 -7.55
C LEU A 44 7.43 2.42 -6.69
N GLY A 45 8.33 1.68 -6.01
CA GLY A 45 7.95 0.63 -5.07
C GLY A 45 7.15 1.16 -3.89
N MET A 46 7.58 2.28 -3.30
CA MET A 46 6.81 2.96 -2.26
C MET A 46 5.44 3.43 -2.77
N SER A 47 5.37 4.00 -3.97
CA SER A 47 4.10 4.44 -4.56
C SER A 47 3.15 3.25 -4.81
N ALA A 48 3.67 2.08 -5.21
CA ALA A 48 2.88 0.86 -5.34
C ALA A 48 2.30 0.42 -3.99
N TYR A 49 3.12 0.45 -2.92
CA TYR A 49 2.67 0.16 -1.57
C TYR A 49 1.61 1.16 -1.08
N LEU A 50 1.83 2.45 -1.28
CA LEU A 50 0.85 3.48 -0.90
C LEU A 50 -0.48 3.29 -1.64
N PHE A 51 -0.44 2.99 -2.93
CA PHE A 51 -1.64 2.72 -3.72
C PHE A 51 -2.40 1.49 -3.21
N HIS A 52 -1.68 0.45 -2.82
CA HIS A 52 -2.22 -0.75 -2.16
C HIS A 52 -2.92 -0.39 -0.84
N GLU A 53 -2.27 0.37 0.05
CA GLU A 53 -2.84 0.81 1.33
C GLU A 53 -4.10 1.69 1.14
N TRP A 54 -4.09 2.60 0.17
CA TRP A 54 -5.26 3.40 -0.17
C TRP A 54 -6.42 2.56 -0.70
N ALA A 55 -6.13 1.51 -1.46
CA ALA A 55 -7.17 0.59 -1.93
C ALA A 55 -7.83 -0.17 -0.76
N HIS A 56 -7.05 -0.64 0.21
CA HIS A 56 -7.57 -1.21 1.45
C HIS A 56 -8.45 -0.21 2.21
N LEU A 57 -7.99 1.03 2.38
CA LEU A 57 -8.73 2.07 3.08
C LEU A 57 -10.06 2.37 2.39
N LEU A 58 -10.07 2.54 1.07
CA LEU A 58 -11.30 2.80 0.30
C LEU A 58 -12.29 1.64 0.42
N ALA A 59 -11.81 0.40 0.35
CA ALA A 59 -12.64 -0.78 0.55
C ALA A 59 -13.18 -0.85 1.98
N ALA A 60 -12.37 -0.54 3.00
CA ALA A 60 -12.79 -0.49 4.39
C ALA A 60 -13.89 0.56 4.63
N ILE A 61 -13.73 1.76 4.06
CA ILE A 61 -14.75 2.82 4.12
C ILE A 61 -16.05 2.35 3.44
N ARG A 62 -15.96 1.73 2.26
CA ARG A 62 -17.12 1.18 1.54
C ARG A 62 -17.85 0.12 2.36
N GLN A 63 -17.11 -0.72 3.08
CA GLN A 63 -17.64 -1.75 3.99
C GLN A 63 -18.10 -1.18 5.34
N LYS A 64 -18.01 0.14 5.55
CA LYS A 64 -18.35 0.83 6.80
C LYS A 64 -17.57 0.30 8.00
N ALA A 65 -16.34 -0.18 7.77
CA ALA A 65 -15.46 -0.62 8.83
C ALA A 65 -15.02 0.58 9.69
N SER A 66 -14.80 0.33 10.98
CA SER A 66 -14.23 1.34 11.87
C SER A 66 -12.74 1.44 11.58
N VAL A 67 -12.30 2.57 11.03
CA VAL A 67 -10.91 2.87 10.71
C VAL A 67 -10.36 3.96 11.59
N GLY A 68 -9.14 3.76 12.09
CA GLY A 68 -8.33 4.78 12.77
C GLY A 68 -7.10 5.10 11.93
N PHE A 69 -6.77 6.36 11.76
CA PHE A 69 -5.54 6.75 11.07
C PHE A 69 -4.35 6.70 12.01
N ALA A 70 -3.18 6.34 11.49
CA ALA A 70 -1.95 6.42 12.23
C ALA A 70 -1.69 7.84 12.75
N THR A 71 -1.04 7.95 13.90
CA THR A 71 -0.76 9.26 14.52
C THR A 71 0.62 9.80 14.11
N ARG A 72 1.53 8.91 13.68
CA ARG A 72 2.90 9.23 13.32
C ARG A 72 3.04 9.45 11.82
N TRP A 73 3.69 10.54 11.41
CA TRP A 73 3.88 10.89 10.01
C TRP A 73 4.66 9.83 9.19
N TYR A 74 5.51 9.06 9.85
CA TYR A 74 6.34 8.00 9.27
C TYR A 74 5.71 6.61 9.41
N ALA A 75 4.45 6.52 9.82
CA ALA A 75 3.79 5.23 9.93
C ALA A 75 3.76 4.52 8.57
N ILE A 76 4.19 3.26 8.58
CA ILE A 76 4.20 2.40 7.40
C ILE A 76 2.76 2.12 6.99
N PHE A 77 1.90 1.77 7.95
CA PHE A 77 0.49 1.53 7.72
C PHE A 77 -0.30 2.83 7.77
N LEU A 78 -1.13 3.06 6.76
CA LEU A 78 -1.94 4.27 6.64
C LEU A 78 -3.02 4.33 7.71
N PHE A 79 -3.61 3.18 8.04
CA PHE A 79 -4.71 3.06 8.98
C PHE A 79 -4.68 1.73 9.72
N SER A 80 -5.39 1.69 10.83
CA SER A 80 -5.71 0.47 11.57
C SER A 80 -7.21 0.19 11.52
N MET A 81 -7.57 -1.06 11.59
CA MET A 81 -8.94 -1.53 11.53
C MET A 81 -9.16 -2.63 12.55
N ARG A 82 -10.28 -2.58 13.29
CA ARG A 82 -10.67 -3.68 14.18
C ARG A 82 -11.34 -4.78 13.37
N SER A 83 -10.56 -5.76 12.93
CA SER A 83 -11.03 -6.86 12.08
C SER A 83 -12.08 -7.75 12.75
N GLY A 84 -12.02 -7.94 14.06
CA GLY A 84 -13.03 -8.72 14.81
C GLY A 84 -14.44 -8.11 14.79
N MET A 85 -14.61 -6.88 14.27
CA MET A 85 -15.91 -6.21 14.14
C MET A 85 -16.46 -6.21 12.70
N ILE A 86 -15.76 -6.81 11.76
CA ILE A 86 -16.17 -6.88 10.36
C ILE A 86 -16.57 -8.31 9.98
N SER A 87 -17.48 -8.43 9.00
CA SER A 87 -17.83 -9.74 8.46
C SER A 87 -16.67 -10.33 7.66
N LYS A 88 -16.61 -11.65 7.55
CA LYS A 88 -15.64 -12.36 6.72
C LYS A 88 -15.62 -11.83 5.28
N ARG A 89 -16.80 -11.60 4.70
CA ARG A 89 -16.94 -11.04 3.35
C ARG A 89 -16.27 -9.67 3.26
N ALA A 90 -16.53 -8.78 4.22
CA ALA A 90 -15.90 -7.46 4.25
C ALA A 90 -14.37 -7.55 4.39
N PHE A 91 -13.87 -8.50 5.20
CA PHE A 91 -12.43 -8.75 5.30
C PHE A 91 -11.82 -9.12 3.94
N PHE A 92 -12.43 -10.05 3.21
CA PHE A 92 -11.93 -10.43 1.87
C PHE A 92 -12.05 -9.30 0.86
N ASP A 93 -13.16 -8.55 0.84
CA ASP A 93 -13.32 -7.40 -0.06
C ASP A 93 -12.21 -6.37 0.16
N ILE A 94 -11.83 -6.13 1.42
CA ILE A 94 -10.74 -5.24 1.79
C ILE A 94 -9.39 -5.82 1.35
N SER A 95 -9.10 -7.08 1.68
CA SER A 95 -7.83 -7.74 1.31
C SER A 95 -7.63 -7.80 -0.21
N PHE A 96 -8.66 -8.20 -0.95
CA PHE A 96 -8.58 -8.27 -2.41
C PHE A 96 -8.43 -6.90 -3.08
N ALA A 97 -8.95 -5.82 -2.48
CA ALA A 97 -8.76 -4.48 -3.01
C ALA A 97 -7.27 -4.09 -3.07
N GLY A 98 -6.49 -4.40 -2.02
CA GLY A 98 -5.05 -4.19 -2.02
C GLY A 98 -4.33 -5.07 -3.04
N PHE A 99 -4.65 -6.37 -3.08
CA PHE A 99 -4.04 -7.29 -4.05
C PHE A 99 -4.31 -6.85 -5.49
N PHE A 100 -5.54 -6.44 -5.78
CA PHE A 100 -5.91 -5.94 -7.10
C PHE A 100 -5.15 -4.65 -7.44
N ALA A 101 -5.00 -3.72 -6.49
CA ALA A 101 -4.23 -2.50 -6.67
C ALA A 101 -2.75 -2.80 -6.98
N THR A 102 -2.14 -3.74 -6.23
CA THR A 102 -0.76 -4.17 -6.50
C THR A 102 -0.63 -4.81 -7.88
N LEU A 103 -1.59 -5.65 -8.28
CA LEU A 103 -1.59 -6.27 -9.62
C LEU A 103 -1.67 -5.20 -10.71
N LEU A 104 -2.54 -4.21 -10.59
CA LEU A 104 -2.64 -3.09 -11.53
C LEU A 104 -1.32 -2.32 -11.63
N TYR A 105 -0.65 -2.11 -10.49
CA TYR A 105 0.63 -1.42 -10.48
C TYR A 105 1.74 -2.23 -11.13
N LEU A 106 1.77 -3.56 -10.92
CA LEU A 106 2.71 -4.45 -11.61
C LEU A 106 2.48 -4.44 -13.13
N LEU A 107 1.22 -4.48 -13.58
CA LEU A 107 0.88 -4.36 -15.00
C LEU A 107 1.31 -3.01 -15.58
N PHE A 108 1.13 -1.93 -14.81
CA PHE A 108 1.63 -0.61 -15.17
C PHE A 108 3.15 -0.61 -15.37
N PHE A 109 3.91 -1.21 -14.45
CA PHE A 109 5.37 -1.33 -14.60
C PHE A 109 5.77 -2.09 -15.86
N LEU A 110 5.05 -3.15 -16.23
CA LEU A 110 5.32 -3.89 -17.46
C LEU A 110 5.03 -3.08 -18.73
N SER A 111 4.20 -2.04 -18.65
CA SER A 111 3.87 -1.17 -19.77
C SER A 111 4.90 -0.04 -19.99
N LEU A 112 5.78 0.23 -19.02
CA LEU A 112 6.77 1.28 -19.13
C LEU A 112 7.97 0.81 -19.95
N PRO A 113 8.33 1.52 -21.04
CA PRO A 113 9.53 1.19 -21.81
C PRO A 113 10.77 1.68 -21.03
N PRO A 114 11.59 0.79 -20.45
CA PRO A 114 12.73 1.22 -19.68
C PRO A 114 13.95 1.53 -20.57
N SER A 115 14.64 2.63 -20.28
CA SER A 115 16.06 2.75 -20.62
C SER A 115 16.87 1.78 -19.75
N ASN A 116 18.14 1.54 -20.08
CA ASN A 116 18.99 0.61 -19.30
C ASN A 116 19.04 0.92 -17.80
N VAL A 117 19.13 2.19 -17.44
CA VAL A 117 19.14 2.64 -16.05
C VAL A 117 17.79 2.44 -15.39
N GLN A 118 16.72 2.71 -16.12
CA GLN A 118 15.36 2.57 -15.64
C GLN A 118 14.93 1.10 -15.49
N ALA A 119 15.56 0.17 -16.20
CA ALA A 119 15.29 -1.27 -16.06
C ALA A 119 15.60 -1.74 -14.63
N VAL A 120 16.70 -1.29 -14.03
CA VAL A 120 17.06 -1.62 -12.63
C VAL A 120 16.04 -0.99 -11.67
N ALA A 121 15.62 0.25 -11.93
CA ALA A 121 14.60 0.93 -11.13
C ALA A 121 13.26 0.19 -11.16
N LEU A 122 12.82 -0.26 -12.32
CA LEU A 122 11.60 -1.05 -12.47
C LEU A 122 11.69 -2.41 -11.80
N LEU A 123 12.83 -3.10 -11.93
CA LEU A 123 13.04 -4.37 -11.23
C LEU A 123 12.93 -4.19 -9.70
N LEU A 124 13.57 -3.16 -9.15
CA LEU A 124 13.50 -2.85 -7.72
C LEU A 124 12.04 -2.55 -7.30
N ALA A 125 11.32 -1.76 -8.07
CA ALA A 125 9.92 -1.44 -7.81
C ALA A 125 9.02 -2.69 -7.84
N GLN A 126 9.23 -3.59 -8.80
CA GLN A 126 8.52 -4.87 -8.90
C GLN A 126 8.82 -5.77 -7.70
N CYS A 127 10.09 -5.87 -7.29
CA CYS A 127 10.47 -6.65 -6.10
C CYS A 127 9.76 -6.13 -4.84
N LEU A 128 9.71 -4.82 -4.64
CA LEU A 128 9.02 -4.21 -3.49
C LEU A 128 7.51 -4.45 -3.53
N ALA A 129 6.88 -4.35 -4.70
CA ALA A 129 5.46 -4.62 -4.87
C ALA A 129 5.13 -6.11 -4.63
N VAL A 130 5.95 -7.03 -5.14
CA VAL A 130 5.78 -8.47 -4.88
C VAL A 130 6.00 -8.81 -3.41
N LEU A 131 6.94 -8.14 -2.75
CA LEU A 131 7.19 -8.34 -1.32
C LEU A 131 5.94 -8.02 -0.48
N THR A 132 5.20 -6.97 -0.82
CA THR A 132 3.91 -6.65 -0.17
C THR A 132 2.94 -7.82 -0.26
N LEU A 133 2.81 -8.44 -1.44
CA LEU A 133 1.93 -9.61 -1.62
C LEU A 133 2.41 -10.82 -0.80
N ILE A 134 3.73 -11.06 -0.73
CA ILE A 134 4.31 -12.16 0.05
C ILE A 134 3.97 -12.03 1.54
N PHE A 135 3.94 -10.83 2.08
CA PHE A 135 3.59 -10.63 3.50
C PHE A 135 2.10 -10.77 3.77
N GLU A 136 1.24 -10.38 2.86
CA GLU A 136 -0.21 -10.33 3.10
C GLU A 136 -0.98 -11.55 2.60
N ALA A 137 -0.53 -12.18 1.51
CA ALA A 137 -1.21 -13.36 0.96
C ALA A 137 -1.37 -14.51 1.98
N PRO A 138 -0.36 -14.83 2.82
CA PRO A 138 -0.53 -15.87 3.83
C PRO A 138 -1.67 -15.60 4.80
N ILE A 139 -1.90 -14.34 5.17
CA ILE A 139 -2.98 -13.94 6.09
C ILE A 139 -4.34 -14.18 5.43
N ALA A 140 -4.49 -13.78 4.16
CA ALA A 140 -5.70 -14.01 3.40
C ALA A 140 -5.97 -15.50 3.18
N ILE A 141 -4.94 -16.29 2.84
CA ILE A 141 -5.03 -17.75 2.67
C ILE A 141 -5.42 -18.41 4.00
N TRP A 142 -4.78 -18.01 5.09
CA TRP A 142 -5.12 -18.53 6.43
C TRP A 142 -6.59 -18.26 6.77
N ALA A 143 -7.08 -17.06 6.52
CA ALA A 143 -8.49 -16.70 6.74
C ALA A 143 -9.45 -17.53 5.87
N MET A 144 -9.04 -17.87 4.64
CA MET A 144 -9.83 -18.76 3.77
C MET A 144 -9.90 -20.18 4.34
N VAL A 145 -8.76 -20.74 4.75
CA VAL A 145 -8.66 -22.13 5.17
C VAL A 145 -9.30 -22.35 6.56
N THR A 146 -9.12 -21.41 7.46
CA THR A 146 -9.60 -21.55 8.85
C THR A 146 -11.03 -21.06 9.06
N ASP A 147 -11.62 -20.43 8.07
CA ASP A 147 -12.94 -19.78 8.15
C ASP A 147 -13.02 -18.69 9.23
N ARG A 148 -11.89 -18.12 9.62
CA ARG A 148 -11.78 -17.11 10.68
C ARG A 148 -11.25 -15.80 10.12
N VAL A 149 -11.76 -14.68 10.64
CA VAL A 149 -11.16 -13.37 10.41
C VAL A 149 -9.99 -13.21 11.38
N PRO A 150 -8.77 -12.87 10.92
CA PRO A 150 -7.65 -12.63 11.82
C PRO A 150 -8.01 -11.54 12.82
N ALA A 151 -7.67 -11.73 14.09
CA ALA A 151 -7.77 -10.66 15.07
C ALA A 151 -6.79 -9.55 14.64
N ALA A 152 -7.27 -8.32 14.50
CA ALA A 152 -6.42 -7.18 14.08
C ALA A 152 -5.44 -6.75 15.15
N ASP A 153 -5.57 -7.28 16.35
CA ASP A 153 -4.63 -7.09 17.45
C ASP A 153 -3.40 -8.00 17.26
N ILE A 154 -2.69 -7.81 16.14
CA ILE A 154 -1.34 -8.34 16.03
C ILE A 154 -0.49 -7.40 16.91
N PRO A 155 0.00 -7.85 18.08
CA PRO A 155 0.65 -6.96 19.08
C PRO A 155 1.88 -6.23 18.54
N PHE A 156 2.39 -6.66 17.39
CA PHE A 156 3.53 -6.07 16.72
C PHE A 156 3.19 -4.77 15.96
N PHE A 157 1.93 -4.62 15.54
CA PHE A 157 1.50 -3.47 14.72
C PHE A 157 1.06 -2.27 15.55
N ASP A 158 0.56 -2.48 16.78
CA ASP A 158 0.19 -1.37 17.68
C ASP A 158 1.36 -0.45 18.06
N ARG A 159 2.60 -0.91 17.89
CA ARG A 159 3.79 -0.09 18.13
C ARG A 159 4.18 0.81 16.96
N PHE A 160 3.60 0.57 15.78
CA PHE A 160 3.89 1.31 14.54
C PHE A 160 2.72 2.17 14.05
N CYS A 161 1.57 2.13 14.74
CA CYS A 161 0.42 3.01 14.52
C CYS A 161 0.42 4.23 15.42
#